data_4544d74fc9321d2181dc839f41acc939
#
_entry.id   4544d74fc9321d2181dc839f41acc939
#
_cell.length_a   1.000
_cell.length_b   1.000
_cell.length_c   1.000
_cell.angle_alpha   90.00
_cell.angle_beta   90.00
_cell.angle_gamma   90.00
#
_symmetry.space_group_name_H-M   'P 1'
#
loop_
_entity.id
_entity.type
_entity.pdbx_description
1 polymer ?
#
loop_
_entity_poly.entity_id
_entity_poly.type
_entity_poly.pdbx_seq_one_letter_code
_entity_poly.pdbx_strand_id
1 'polypeptide(L)'
;MTARHYTAALFLAALSAFLLSCSPEACFEETNAYLKATFYSNDTKEKKTPDSLSVKGIGIAEKIYDRKEGVQPGLFPLDASGVTCSFEIKINDVTDTVSFHYTSYPHLISKECGYTFYHRLDTFFCKNESFYIYVSSDNITTANEENIRIFY
;
A
#
# COMPACT_ATOMS: atom_id res chain seq x y z
N MET A 1 44.91 14.33 46.52
CA MET A 1 43.54 14.76 46.12
C MET A 1 43.22 14.55 44.65
N THR A 2 44.17 14.36 43.76
CA THR A 2 43.99 14.23 42.30
C THR A 2 43.42 12.90 41.84
N ALA A 3 43.80 11.75 42.42
CA ALA A 3 43.34 10.41 42.01
C ALA A 3 41.81 10.24 42.14
N ARG A 4 41.17 10.85 43.12
CA ARG A 4 39.74 10.73 43.41
C ARG A 4 38.87 11.48 42.35
N HIS A 5 39.40 12.49 41.73
CA HIS A 5 38.73 13.20 40.65
C HIS A 5 38.82 12.46 39.31
N TYR A 6 39.93 11.77 39.02
CA TYR A 6 40.09 10.93 37.83
C TYR A 6 39.17 9.70 37.84
N THR A 7 38.99 9.08 38.99
CA THR A 7 38.04 7.95 39.10
C THR A 7 36.60 8.38 38.92
N ALA A 8 36.21 9.54 39.46
CA ALA A 8 34.86 10.09 39.24
C ALA A 8 34.60 10.47 37.77
N ALA A 9 35.59 11.07 37.10
CA ALA A 9 35.49 11.41 35.69
C ALA A 9 35.41 10.17 34.77
N LEU A 10 36.16 9.11 35.08
CA LEU A 10 36.10 7.84 34.35
C LEU A 10 34.74 7.14 34.53
N PHE A 11 34.15 7.20 35.75
CA PHE A 11 32.81 6.64 35.99
C PHE A 11 31.73 7.41 35.25
N LEU A 12 31.83 8.75 35.18
CA LEU A 12 30.88 9.58 34.46
C LEU A 12 30.99 9.39 32.95
N ALA A 13 32.18 9.20 32.39
CA ALA A 13 32.43 8.92 30.99
C ALA A 13 31.92 7.50 30.60
N ALA A 14 32.10 6.52 31.46
CA ALA A 14 31.56 5.18 31.25
C ALA A 14 30.01 5.15 31.30
N LEU A 15 29.40 5.92 32.23
CA LEU A 15 27.95 6.00 32.35
C LEU A 15 27.31 6.70 31.13
N SER A 16 28.00 7.73 30.56
CA SER A 16 27.51 8.42 29.37
C SER A 16 27.57 7.53 28.10
N ALA A 17 28.52 6.59 28.02
CA ALA A 17 28.64 5.67 26.89
C ALA A 17 27.47 4.65 26.86
N PHE A 18 26.90 4.30 28.01
CA PHE A 18 25.73 3.41 28.06
C PHE A 18 24.42 4.08 27.64
N LEU A 19 24.32 5.40 27.65
CA LEU A 19 23.12 6.13 27.25
C LEU A 19 23.01 6.35 25.74
N LEU A 20 24.06 6.06 24.95
CA LEU A 20 24.09 6.22 23.50
C LEU A 20 23.76 4.93 22.72
N SER A 21 23.43 3.84 23.40
CA SER A 21 23.23 2.52 22.79
C SER A 21 21.77 2.18 22.44
N CYS A 22 20.87 3.17 22.40
CA CYS A 22 19.54 2.96 21.82
C CYS A 22 19.51 3.55 20.41
N SER A 23 19.99 2.79 19.40
CA SER A 23 19.53 3.03 18.04
C SER A 23 18.17 2.33 17.90
N PRO A 24 17.08 3.05 17.65
CA PRO A 24 15.84 2.39 17.24
C PRO A 24 16.15 1.62 15.95
N GLU A 25 15.94 0.31 15.96
CA GLU A 25 15.96 -0.46 14.72
C GLU A 25 14.92 0.14 13.79
N ALA A 26 15.38 0.68 12.65
CA ALA A 26 14.50 1.30 11.68
C ALA A 26 13.71 0.20 10.94
N CYS A 27 12.41 0.44 10.74
CA CYS A 27 11.59 -0.42 9.89
C CYS A 27 12.00 -0.22 8.42
N PHE A 28 12.38 -1.30 7.75
CA PHE A 28 12.74 -1.31 6.32
C PHE A 28 11.75 -2.09 5.46
N GLU A 29 10.71 -2.68 6.07
CA GLU A 29 9.71 -3.47 5.37
C GLU A 29 8.57 -2.57 4.85
N GLU A 30 7.94 -2.99 3.73
CA GLU A 30 6.73 -2.32 3.24
C GLU A 30 5.59 -2.55 4.23
N THR A 31 4.96 -1.47 4.67
CA THR A 31 3.88 -1.50 5.67
C THR A 31 2.50 -1.20 5.07
N ASN A 32 2.42 -0.82 3.79
CA ASN A 32 1.15 -0.50 3.15
C ASN A 32 0.65 -1.68 2.31
N ALA A 33 -0.51 -2.20 2.65
CA ALA A 33 -1.20 -3.22 1.87
C ALA A 33 -2.15 -2.57 0.86
N TYR A 34 -1.68 -2.37 -0.38
CA TYR A 34 -2.49 -1.86 -1.48
C TYR A 34 -3.14 -3.00 -2.26
N LEU A 35 -4.37 -2.82 -2.70
CA LEU A 35 -4.94 -3.66 -3.76
C LEU A 35 -4.20 -3.34 -5.07
N LYS A 36 -3.53 -4.34 -5.64
CA LYS A 36 -2.67 -4.21 -6.81
C LYS A 36 -3.40 -4.67 -8.06
N ALA A 37 -3.65 -3.73 -8.98
CA ALA A 37 -4.30 -3.98 -10.25
C ALA A 37 -3.29 -3.98 -11.39
N THR A 38 -3.21 -5.08 -12.13
CA THR A 38 -2.45 -5.16 -13.38
C THR A 38 -3.40 -4.92 -14.55
N PHE A 39 -2.95 -4.12 -15.52
CA PHE A 39 -3.77 -3.74 -16.68
C PHE A 39 -3.45 -4.62 -17.88
N TYR A 40 -4.49 -4.98 -18.62
CA TYR A 40 -4.43 -5.88 -19.77
C TYR A 40 -5.27 -5.32 -20.92
N SER A 41 -4.85 -5.62 -22.14
CA SER A 41 -5.67 -5.38 -23.33
C SER A 41 -6.89 -6.33 -23.32
N ASN A 42 -8.07 -5.77 -23.57
CA ASN A 42 -9.27 -6.59 -23.70
C ASN A 42 -9.25 -7.44 -24.99
N ASP A 43 -8.53 -7.00 -26.02
CA ASP A 43 -8.46 -7.71 -27.29
C ASP A 43 -7.44 -8.86 -27.27
N THR A 44 -6.19 -8.57 -26.89
CA THR A 44 -5.08 -9.53 -26.96
C THR A 44 -4.93 -10.37 -25.67
N LYS A 45 -5.54 -9.93 -24.57
CA LYS A 45 -5.38 -10.51 -23.20
C LYS A 45 -3.94 -10.45 -22.68
N GLU A 46 -3.09 -9.66 -23.33
CA GLU A 46 -1.71 -9.41 -22.89
C GLU A 46 -1.63 -8.21 -21.97
N LYS A 47 -0.59 -8.16 -21.13
CA LYS A 47 -0.32 -6.98 -20.31
C LYS A 47 -0.17 -5.74 -21.17
N LYS A 48 -0.92 -4.71 -20.85
CA LYS A 48 -0.90 -3.44 -21.54
C LYS A 48 -0.94 -2.31 -20.52
N THR A 49 0.15 -1.53 -20.48
CA THR A 49 0.20 -0.37 -19.60
C THR A 49 -0.68 0.75 -20.18
N PRO A 50 -1.53 1.40 -19.35
CA PRO A 50 -2.31 2.55 -19.79
C PRO A 50 -1.43 3.70 -20.30
N ASP A 51 -1.83 4.33 -21.39
CA ASP A 51 -1.19 5.58 -21.86
C ASP A 51 -1.51 6.72 -20.90
N SER A 52 -2.68 6.66 -20.26
CA SER A 52 -3.11 7.65 -19.27
C SER A 52 -4.01 6.97 -18.23
N LEU A 53 -3.61 7.03 -16.96
CA LEU A 53 -4.41 6.55 -15.82
C LEU A 53 -4.78 7.70 -14.91
N SER A 54 -6.08 7.85 -14.63
CA SER A 54 -6.56 8.69 -13.53
C SER A 54 -7.39 7.82 -12.57
N VAL A 55 -7.12 7.98 -11.27
CA VAL A 55 -7.86 7.27 -10.22
C VAL A 55 -8.16 8.23 -9.10
N LYS A 56 -9.41 8.23 -8.65
CA LYS A 56 -9.89 9.06 -7.56
C LYS A 56 -10.81 8.26 -6.64
N GLY A 57 -10.59 8.32 -5.34
CA GLY A 57 -11.52 7.78 -4.36
C GLY A 57 -12.84 8.57 -4.36
N ILE A 58 -13.97 7.87 -4.33
CA ILE A 58 -15.28 8.52 -4.22
C ILE A 58 -15.39 9.22 -2.87
N GLY A 59 -15.76 10.51 -2.89
CA GLY A 59 -15.80 11.34 -1.68
C GLY A 59 -14.47 11.97 -1.27
N ILE A 60 -13.37 11.63 -1.96
CA ILE A 60 -12.03 12.19 -1.72
C ILE A 60 -11.73 13.25 -2.78
N ALA A 61 -11.23 14.42 -2.37
CA ALA A 61 -10.93 15.50 -3.31
C ALA A 61 -9.65 15.23 -4.12
N GLU A 62 -8.65 14.63 -3.47
CA GLU A 62 -7.35 14.36 -4.05
C GLU A 62 -7.38 13.09 -4.93
N LYS A 63 -6.68 13.14 -6.06
CA LYS A 63 -6.53 11.99 -6.95
C LYS A 63 -5.31 11.15 -6.53
N ILE A 64 -5.45 9.84 -6.62
CA ILE A 64 -4.33 8.90 -6.45
C ILE A 64 -3.41 8.97 -7.68
N TYR A 65 -4.01 8.98 -8.86
CA TYR A 65 -3.35 9.21 -10.15
C TYR A 65 -4.10 10.29 -10.92
N ASP A 66 -3.39 11.24 -11.54
CA ASP A 66 -3.95 12.25 -12.42
C ASP A 66 -3.26 12.21 -13.78
N ARG A 67 -3.88 11.55 -14.75
CA ARG A 67 -3.36 11.34 -16.12
C ARG A 67 -1.92 10.85 -16.11
N LYS A 68 -1.64 9.90 -15.21
CA LYS A 68 -0.31 9.33 -15.03
C LYS A 68 -0.04 8.28 -16.11
N GLU A 69 1.11 8.42 -16.79
CA GLU A 69 1.61 7.45 -17.76
C GLU A 69 2.46 6.38 -17.08
N GLY A 70 2.55 5.20 -17.70
CA GLY A 70 3.47 4.14 -17.28
C GLY A 70 3.13 3.45 -15.95
N VAL A 71 1.89 3.58 -15.46
CA VAL A 71 1.47 2.94 -14.20
C VAL A 71 1.17 1.46 -14.43
N GLN A 72 1.98 0.60 -13.81
CA GLN A 72 1.83 -0.85 -13.86
C GLN A 72 2.64 -1.52 -12.74
N PRO A 73 2.03 -2.11 -11.69
CA PRO A 73 0.58 -2.11 -11.41
C PRO A 73 0.05 -0.77 -10.87
N GLY A 74 -1.27 -0.60 -10.94
CA GLY A 74 -1.98 0.44 -10.19
C GLY A 74 -2.15 0.02 -8.74
N LEU A 75 -1.90 0.94 -7.79
CA LEU A 75 -2.01 0.71 -6.35
C LEU A 75 -3.24 1.46 -5.82
N PHE A 76 -4.18 0.71 -5.23
CA PHE A 76 -5.42 1.25 -4.68
C PHE A 76 -5.40 1.12 -3.16
N PRO A 77 -5.36 2.25 -2.42
CA PRO A 77 -5.40 2.22 -0.95
C PRO A 77 -6.78 1.80 -0.46
N LEU A 78 -6.82 0.92 0.52
CA LEU A 78 -8.06 0.51 1.18
C LEU A 78 -8.12 1.11 2.59
N ASP A 79 -9.33 1.49 3.02
CA ASP A 79 -9.55 2.01 4.38
C ASP A 79 -9.67 0.84 5.37
N ALA A 80 -8.73 0.75 6.33
CA ALA A 80 -8.72 -0.30 7.33
C ALA A 80 -9.93 -0.26 8.28
N SER A 81 -10.59 0.88 8.41
CA SER A 81 -11.80 1.06 9.24
C SER A 81 -13.09 0.81 8.45
N GLY A 82 -13.02 0.76 7.13
CA GLY A 82 -14.13 0.49 6.24
C GLY A 82 -14.22 -0.96 5.78
N VAL A 83 -15.32 -1.28 5.13
CA VAL A 83 -15.57 -2.58 4.47
C VAL A 83 -15.79 -2.40 2.97
N THR A 84 -15.75 -1.16 2.48
CA THR A 84 -15.96 -0.81 1.07
C THR A 84 -15.17 0.43 0.71
N CYS A 85 -14.43 0.39 -0.39
CA CYS A 85 -13.84 1.53 -1.05
C CYS A 85 -14.32 1.60 -2.51
N SER A 86 -14.65 2.79 -2.98
CA SER A 86 -15.08 3.02 -4.37
C SER A 86 -14.14 4.00 -5.05
N PHE A 87 -13.77 3.69 -6.28
CA PHE A 87 -12.86 4.49 -7.08
C PHE A 87 -13.47 4.81 -8.43
N GLU A 88 -13.40 6.07 -8.83
CA GLU A 88 -13.54 6.46 -10.22
C GLU A 88 -12.22 6.18 -10.92
N ILE A 89 -12.24 5.30 -11.90
CA ILE A 89 -11.07 4.86 -12.67
C ILE A 89 -11.27 5.31 -14.11
N LYS A 90 -10.33 6.12 -14.62
CA LYS A 90 -10.28 6.48 -16.03
C LYS A 90 -9.00 5.91 -16.64
N ILE A 91 -9.16 5.02 -17.62
CA ILE A 91 -8.08 4.43 -18.40
C ILE A 91 -8.22 4.97 -19.82
N ASN A 92 -7.23 5.77 -20.26
CA ASN A 92 -7.30 6.51 -21.53
C ASN A 92 -8.60 7.33 -21.59
N ASP A 93 -9.54 6.99 -22.48
CA ASP A 93 -10.81 7.70 -22.62
C ASP A 93 -12.01 6.98 -21.96
N VAL A 94 -11.80 5.80 -21.39
CA VAL A 94 -12.86 5.00 -20.77
C VAL A 94 -12.88 5.25 -19.26
N THR A 95 -14.07 5.54 -18.72
CA THR A 95 -14.26 5.82 -17.29
C THR A 95 -15.32 4.90 -16.70
N ASP A 96 -15.01 4.31 -15.53
CA ASP A 96 -15.99 3.58 -14.72
C ASP A 96 -15.77 3.85 -13.24
N THR A 97 -16.79 3.53 -12.43
CA THR A 97 -16.68 3.51 -10.98
C THR A 97 -16.68 2.07 -10.51
N VAL A 98 -15.62 1.68 -9.81
CA VAL A 98 -15.46 0.33 -9.26
C VAL A 98 -15.50 0.40 -7.74
N SER A 99 -16.36 -0.40 -7.13
CA SER A 99 -16.48 -0.55 -5.69
C SER A 99 -15.94 -1.91 -5.27
N PHE A 100 -15.03 -1.92 -4.32
CA PHE A 100 -14.44 -3.13 -3.72
C PHE A 100 -15.00 -3.32 -2.33
N HIS A 101 -15.54 -4.51 -2.04
CA HIS A 101 -15.96 -4.94 -0.72
C HIS A 101 -14.89 -5.88 -0.16
N TYR A 102 -14.47 -5.65 1.07
CA TYR A 102 -13.37 -6.39 1.68
C TYR A 102 -13.50 -6.44 3.20
N THR A 103 -12.78 -7.36 3.79
CA THR A 103 -12.62 -7.50 5.23
C THR A 103 -11.18 -7.19 5.61
N SER A 104 -10.99 -6.34 6.61
CA SER A 104 -9.66 -5.95 7.12
C SER A 104 -9.32 -6.72 8.40
N TYR A 105 -8.04 -7.10 8.56
CA TYR A 105 -7.54 -7.75 9.76
C TYR A 105 -6.13 -7.27 10.10
N PRO A 106 -5.78 -7.13 11.40
CA PRO A 106 -4.45 -6.71 11.81
C PRO A 106 -3.42 -7.79 11.51
N HIS A 107 -2.24 -7.39 11.04
CA HIS A 107 -1.10 -8.25 10.79
C HIS A 107 0.18 -7.63 11.37
N LEU A 108 0.96 -8.44 12.13
CA LEU A 108 2.26 -8.00 12.64
C LEU A 108 3.31 -8.18 11.54
N ILE A 109 3.88 -7.07 11.08
CA ILE A 109 4.99 -7.10 10.11
C ILE A 109 6.26 -7.62 10.79
N SER A 110 6.74 -6.87 11.78
CA SER A 110 7.88 -7.22 12.63
C SER A 110 7.77 -6.46 13.96
N LYS A 111 8.70 -6.70 14.88
CA LYS A 111 8.76 -5.94 16.14
C LYS A 111 9.08 -4.46 15.89
N GLU A 112 9.91 -4.19 14.89
CA GLU A 112 10.42 -2.87 14.52
C GLU A 112 9.38 -2.09 13.69
N CYS A 113 8.65 -2.79 12.79
CA CYS A 113 7.65 -2.18 11.91
C CYS A 113 6.25 -2.11 12.54
N GLY A 114 5.99 -2.93 13.57
CA GLY A 114 4.69 -2.97 14.23
C GLY A 114 3.61 -3.65 13.38
N TYR A 115 2.37 -3.22 13.61
CA TYR A 115 1.20 -3.77 12.94
C TYR A 115 0.80 -2.94 11.74
N THR A 116 0.27 -3.63 10.70
CA THR A 116 -0.49 -3.04 9.60
C THR A 116 -1.83 -3.76 9.45
N PHE A 117 -2.66 -3.31 8.52
CA PHE A 117 -3.87 -4.03 8.14
C PHE A 117 -3.66 -4.70 6.80
N TYR A 118 -3.93 -6.01 6.77
CA TYR A 118 -4.14 -6.77 5.54
C TYR A 118 -5.63 -6.82 5.24
N HIS A 119 -5.97 -7.08 3.98
CA HIS A 119 -7.36 -7.14 3.57
C HIS A 119 -7.61 -8.42 2.78
N ARG A 120 -8.84 -8.90 2.83
CA ARG A 120 -9.33 -9.94 1.95
C ARG A 120 -10.43 -9.35 1.09
N LEU A 121 -10.26 -9.42 -0.22
CA LEU A 121 -11.27 -8.98 -1.18
C LEU A 121 -12.44 -9.99 -1.19
N ASP A 122 -13.63 -9.54 -0.84
CA ASP A 122 -14.82 -10.37 -0.80
C ASP A 122 -15.55 -10.35 -2.16
N THR A 123 -15.73 -9.15 -2.74
CA THR A 123 -16.36 -8.94 -4.05
C THR A 123 -16.06 -7.55 -4.60
N PHE A 124 -16.45 -7.32 -5.85
CA PHE A 124 -16.39 -5.99 -6.47
C PHE A 124 -17.63 -5.75 -7.35
N PHE A 125 -17.89 -4.50 -7.66
CA PHE A 125 -18.97 -4.05 -8.53
C PHE A 125 -18.49 -2.93 -9.45
N CYS A 126 -18.72 -3.07 -10.75
CA CYS A 126 -18.48 -2.04 -11.77
C CYS A 126 -19.80 -1.36 -12.13
N LYS A 127 -19.86 -0.05 -12.02
CA LYS A 127 -21.12 0.70 -12.22
C LYS A 127 -21.61 0.67 -13.67
N ASN A 128 -20.69 0.81 -14.63
CA ASN A 128 -21.02 0.88 -16.07
C ASN A 128 -20.53 -0.34 -16.85
N GLU A 129 -19.93 -1.32 -16.17
CA GLU A 129 -19.36 -2.53 -16.79
C GLU A 129 -18.38 -2.24 -17.93
N SER A 130 -17.70 -1.07 -17.86
CA SER A 130 -16.76 -0.62 -18.91
C SER A 130 -15.45 -1.40 -18.90
N PHE A 131 -15.13 -2.05 -17.78
CA PHE A 131 -13.96 -2.89 -17.60
C PHE A 131 -14.35 -4.32 -17.24
N TYR A 132 -13.64 -5.29 -17.80
CA TYR A 132 -13.69 -6.65 -17.27
C TYR A 132 -12.63 -6.82 -16.19
N ILE A 133 -13.04 -7.25 -14.99
CA ILE A 133 -12.13 -7.44 -13.85
C ILE A 133 -12.08 -8.91 -13.49
N TYR A 134 -10.88 -9.45 -13.34
CA TYR A 134 -10.61 -10.80 -12.86
C TYR A 134 -9.83 -10.74 -11.56
N VAL A 135 -10.26 -11.47 -10.53
CA VAL A 135 -9.55 -11.58 -9.25
C VAL A 135 -8.51 -12.71 -9.36
N SER A 136 -7.23 -12.34 -9.26
CA SER A 136 -6.10 -13.28 -9.26
C SER A 136 -5.79 -13.79 -7.85
N SER A 137 -5.86 -12.88 -6.85
CA SER A 137 -5.67 -13.19 -5.43
C SER A 137 -6.58 -12.30 -4.59
N ASP A 138 -7.37 -12.90 -3.73
CA ASP A 138 -8.23 -12.19 -2.79
C ASP A 138 -7.47 -11.65 -1.57
N ASN A 139 -6.26 -12.15 -1.30
CA ASN A 139 -5.41 -11.68 -0.20
C ASN A 139 -4.63 -10.43 -0.61
N ILE A 140 -4.90 -9.32 0.05
CA ILE A 140 -4.25 -8.03 -0.15
C ILE A 140 -3.28 -7.80 1.00
N THR A 141 -2.00 -7.89 0.68
CA THR A 141 -0.89 -7.84 1.63
C THR A 141 0.18 -6.85 1.17
N THR A 142 1.25 -6.72 1.93
CA THR A 142 2.44 -5.94 1.53
C THR A 142 3.27 -6.63 0.43
N ALA A 143 3.06 -7.93 0.16
CA ALA A 143 3.75 -8.64 -0.89
C ALA A 143 3.48 -8.04 -2.28
N ASN A 144 4.47 -8.13 -3.18
CA ASN A 144 4.32 -7.62 -4.54
C ASN A 144 3.61 -8.65 -5.45
N GLU A 145 2.35 -8.97 -5.10
CA GLU A 145 1.50 -9.90 -5.81
C GLU A 145 0.34 -9.18 -6.49
N GLU A 146 -0.06 -9.65 -7.67
CA GLU A 146 -1.23 -9.15 -8.40
C GLU A 146 -2.51 -9.61 -7.70
N ASN A 147 -3.38 -8.67 -7.33
CA ASN A 147 -4.69 -8.99 -6.76
C ASN A 147 -5.77 -9.08 -7.82
N ILE A 148 -5.81 -8.10 -8.73
CA ILE A 148 -6.81 -8.07 -9.80
C ILE A 148 -6.17 -7.76 -11.14
N ARG A 149 -6.84 -8.21 -12.21
CA ARG A 149 -6.59 -7.85 -13.61
C ARG A 149 -7.72 -6.98 -14.11
N ILE A 150 -7.38 -5.84 -14.68
CA ILE A 150 -8.35 -4.95 -15.32
C ILE A 150 -8.09 -5.00 -16.82
N PHE A 151 -9.07 -5.47 -17.57
CA PHE A 151 -9.05 -5.53 -19.03
C PHE A 151 -9.82 -4.32 -19.60
N TYR A 152 -9.17 -3.57 -20.52
CA TYR A 152 -9.70 -2.33 -21.10
C TYR A 152 -9.44 -2.23 -22.59
#